data_498ddb1b748570d6e2c843c98e69dddf
#
_entry.id   498ddb1b748570d6e2c843c98e69dddf
#
_cell.length_a   1.000
_cell.length_b   1.000
_cell.length_c   1.000
_cell.angle_alpha   90.00
_cell.angle_beta   90.00
_cell.angle_gamma   90.00
#
_symmetry.space_group_name_H-M   'P 1'
#
loop_
_entity.id
_entity.type
_entity.pdbx_description
1 polymer ?
#
loop_
_entity_poly.entity_id
_entity_poly.type
_entity_poly.pdbx_seq_one_letter_code
_entity_poly.pdbx_strand_id
1 'polypeptide(L)'
;MSLPVLVFVAVLAAGAIAGGVVQILAYRREGSVLSGAQLALRLTMAGLLLAVLGLSLWGLPRLAALGPATPAPERLIAAREAAAFMTLVVILAGAIMILAVVDLRHLRAAQHRGRAEMYRNLAALQEELRARKAASAASAEPPPSPKE
;
A
#
# COMPACT_ATOMS: atom_id res chain seq x y z
N MET A 1 0.91 -29.43 13.24
CA MET A 1 1.39 -28.03 13.24
C MET A 1 1.63 -27.58 14.67
N SER A 2 2.77 -26.94 14.94
CA SER A 2 3.02 -26.39 16.28
C SER A 2 2.14 -25.16 16.54
N LEU A 3 1.64 -25.02 17.77
CA LEU A 3 0.79 -23.91 18.21
C LEU A 3 1.33 -22.53 17.77
N PRO A 4 2.66 -22.23 17.92
CA PRO A 4 3.21 -20.92 17.52
C PRO A 4 3.06 -20.62 16.02
N VAL A 5 3.16 -21.61 15.14
CA VAL A 5 2.96 -21.42 13.69
C VAL A 5 1.51 -21.06 13.40
N LEU A 6 0.56 -21.70 14.05
CA LEU A 6 -0.87 -21.42 13.89
C LEU A 6 -1.22 -20.00 14.35
N VAL A 7 -0.69 -19.58 15.51
CA VAL A 7 -0.85 -18.22 16.04
C VAL A 7 -0.24 -17.19 15.09
N PHE A 8 0.96 -17.42 14.59
CA PHE A 8 1.62 -16.50 13.65
C PHE A 8 0.80 -16.32 12.37
N VAL A 9 0.31 -17.40 11.77
CA VAL A 9 -0.53 -17.32 10.57
C VAL A 9 -1.84 -16.61 10.84
N ALA A 10 -2.49 -16.88 11.99
CA ALA A 10 -3.74 -16.22 12.39
C ALA A 10 -3.54 -14.70 12.56
N VAL A 11 -2.43 -14.27 13.16
CA VAL A 11 -2.08 -12.84 13.34
C VAL A 11 -1.86 -12.17 11.97
N LEU A 12 -1.14 -12.82 11.05
CA LEU A 12 -0.92 -12.28 9.70
C LEU A 12 -2.23 -12.19 8.91
N ALA A 13 -3.08 -13.20 8.99
CA ALA A 13 -4.39 -13.19 8.32
C ALA A 13 -5.30 -12.09 8.88
N ALA A 14 -5.36 -11.94 10.21
CA ALA A 14 -6.11 -10.89 10.87
C ALA A 14 -5.59 -9.50 10.48
N GLY A 15 -4.27 -9.31 10.41
CA GLY A 15 -3.63 -8.08 9.96
C GLY A 15 -3.97 -7.73 8.52
N ALA A 16 -3.95 -8.70 7.61
CA ALA A 16 -4.32 -8.50 6.21
C ALA A 16 -5.81 -8.11 6.04
N ILE A 17 -6.70 -8.76 6.78
CA ILE A 17 -8.14 -8.47 6.76
C ILE A 17 -8.40 -7.08 7.36
N ALA A 18 -7.85 -6.80 8.54
CA ALA A 18 -8.01 -5.49 9.20
C ALA A 18 -7.47 -4.35 8.33
N GLY A 19 -6.29 -4.53 7.71
CA GLY A 19 -5.72 -3.59 6.76
C GLY A 19 -6.63 -3.34 5.57
N GLY A 20 -7.22 -4.38 5.00
CA GLY A 20 -8.20 -4.27 3.90
C GLY A 20 -9.45 -3.48 4.30
N VAL A 21 -10.02 -3.78 5.46
CA VAL A 21 -11.20 -3.08 6.00
C VAL A 21 -10.90 -1.59 6.23
N VAL A 22 -9.78 -1.27 6.88
CA VAL A 22 -9.36 0.13 7.11
C VAL A 22 -9.23 0.90 5.80
N GLN A 23 -8.67 0.28 4.75
CA GLN A 23 -8.52 0.90 3.44
C GLN A 23 -9.87 1.16 2.76
N ILE A 24 -10.82 0.22 2.85
CA ILE A 24 -12.18 0.40 2.32
C ILE A 24 -12.90 1.54 3.05
N LEU A 25 -12.77 1.59 4.39
CA LEU A 25 -13.37 2.66 5.20
C LEU A 25 -12.73 4.02 4.89
N ALA A 26 -11.40 4.07 4.72
CA ALA A 26 -10.69 5.29 4.34
C ALA A 26 -11.12 5.77 2.94
N TYR A 27 -11.36 4.85 2.00
CA TYR A 27 -11.85 5.19 0.66
C TYR A 27 -13.27 5.75 0.66
N ARG A 28 -14.14 5.25 1.56
CA ARG A 28 -15.53 5.72 1.67
C ARG A 28 -15.67 7.10 2.31
N ARG A 29 -14.63 7.60 3.01
CA ARG A 29 -14.66 8.95 3.59
C ARG A 29 -14.54 9.99 2.47
N GLU A 30 -15.42 10.97 2.48
CA GLU A 30 -15.40 12.13 1.58
C GLU A 30 -14.03 12.84 1.73
N GLY A 31 -13.34 13.06 0.59
CA GLY A 31 -12.01 13.66 0.58
C GLY A 31 -10.84 12.66 0.59
N SER A 32 -11.09 11.36 0.38
CA SER A 32 -10.01 10.38 0.29
C SER A 32 -9.10 10.68 -0.92
N VAL A 33 -7.82 10.83 -0.64
CA VAL A 33 -6.75 11.03 -1.66
C VAL A 33 -6.47 9.73 -2.45
N LEU A 34 -7.06 8.61 -2.01
CA LEU A 34 -6.88 7.29 -2.62
C LEU A 34 -7.68 7.18 -3.92
N SER A 35 -6.99 6.89 -5.02
CA SER A 35 -7.67 6.53 -6.26
C SER A 35 -8.26 5.12 -6.17
N GLY A 36 -9.36 4.85 -6.90
CA GLY A 36 -9.95 3.51 -6.96
C GLY A 36 -8.95 2.44 -7.42
N ALA A 37 -8.00 2.79 -8.31
CA ALA A 37 -6.94 1.92 -8.76
C ALA A 37 -5.96 1.54 -7.62
N GLN A 38 -5.63 2.48 -6.73
CA GLN A 38 -4.79 2.20 -5.57
C GLN A 38 -5.49 1.31 -4.55
N LEU A 39 -6.79 1.51 -4.34
CA LEU A 39 -7.58 0.63 -3.49
C LEU A 39 -7.60 -0.80 -4.05
N ALA A 40 -7.88 -0.96 -5.35
CA ALA A 40 -7.89 -2.27 -6.02
C ALA A 40 -6.53 -2.96 -5.90
N LEU A 41 -5.41 -2.25 -6.12
CA LEU A 41 -4.05 -2.77 -6.00
C LEU A 41 -3.79 -3.33 -4.58
N ARG A 42 -4.14 -2.57 -3.56
CA ARG A 42 -3.92 -2.96 -2.15
C ARG A 42 -4.81 -4.13 -1.72
N LEU A 43 -6.06 -4.17 -2.17
CA LEU A 43 -6.94 -5.30 -1.94
C LEU A 43 -6.44 -6.57 -2.63
N THR A 44 -5.90 -6.44 -3.84
CA THR A 44 -5.27 -7.55 -4.57
C THR A 44 -4.06 -8.08 -3.81
N MET A 45 -3.20 -7.20 -3.28
CA MET A 45 -2.06 -7.60 -2.44
C MET A 45 -2.51 -8.34 -1.18
N ALA A 46 -3.54 -7.83 -0.47
CA ALA A 46 -4.09 -8.49 0.70
C ALA A 46 -4.67 -9.87 0.36
N GLY A 47 -5.40 -9.98 -0.75
CA GLY A 47 -5.94 -11.24 -1.26
C GLY A 47 -4.84 -12.25 -1.60
N LEU A 48 -3.78 -11.83 -2.28
CA LEU A 48 -2.62 -12.68 -2.59
C LEU A 48 -1.91 -13.15 -1.32
N LEU A 49 -1.75 -12.28 -0.32
CA LEU A 49 -1.17 -12.66 0.96
C LEU A 49 -2.00 -13.73 1.66
N LEU A 50 -3.32 -13.56 1.70
CA LEU A 50 -4.24 -14.57 2.26
C LEU A 50 -4.19 -15.88 1.47
N ALA A 51 -4.06 -15.83 0.14
CA ALA A 51 -3.89 -17.01 -0.69
C ALA A 51 -2.60 -17.75 -0.38
N VAL A 52 -1.47 -17.06 -0.21
CA VAL A 52 -0.19 -17.66 0.19
C VAL A 52 -0.31 -18.30 1.58
N LEU A 53 -0.94 -17.62 2.54
CA LEU A 53 -1.15 -18.16 3.88
C LEU A 53 -2.05 -19.41 3.85
N GLY A 54 -3.16 -19.38 3.12
CA GLY A 54 -4.06 -20.53 2.96
C GLY A 54 -3.37 -21.74 2.30
N LEU A 55 -2.59 -21.45 1.24
CA LEU A 55 -1.79 -22.47 0.55
C LEU A 55 -0.76 -23.09 1.51
N SER A 56 -0.08 -22.27 2.30
CA SER A 56 0.92 -22.72 3.28
C SER A 56 0.29 -23.61 4.37
N LEU A 57 -0.90 -23.23 4.87
CA LEU A 57 -1.63 -24.04 5.84
C LEU A 57 -2.05 -25.39 5.28
N TRP A 58 -2.43 -25.44 4.00
CA TRP A 58 -2.87 -26.65 3.34
C TRP A 58 -1.71 -27.56 2.92
N GLY A 59 -0.60 -26.98 2.42
CA GLY A 59 0.52 -27.71 1.84
C GLY A 59 1.54 -28.22 2.86
N LEU A 60 1.90 -27.41 3.87
CA LEU A 60 2.93 -27.76 4.85
C LEU A 60 2.66 -29.07 5.62
N PRO A 61 1.44 -29.35 6.11
CA PRO A 61 1.16 -30.62 6.80
C PRO A 61 1.31 -31.84 5.89
N ARG A 62 0.97 -31.71 4.60
CA ARG A 62 1.10 -32.81 3.63
C ARG A 62 2.57 -33.11 3.35
N LEU A 63 3.41 -32.09 3.24
CA LEU A 63 4.86 -32.23 3.10
C LEU A 63 5.49 -32.88 4.34
N ALA A 64 5.03 -32.50 5.53
CA ALA A 64 5.51 -33.04 6.79
C ALA A 64 5.11 -34.52 7.01
N ALA A 65 4.03 -34.98 6.36
CA ALA A 65 3.57 -36.39 6.44
C ALA A 65 4.43 -37.36 5.63
N LEU A 66 5.34 -36.85 4.77
CA LEU A 66 6.27 -37.65 3.99
C LEU A 66 7.46 -38.05 4.86
N GLY A 67 7.33 -39.16 5.57
CA GLY A 67 8.37 -39.75 6.41
C GLY A 67 9.35 -40.63 5.63
N PRO A 68 10.47 -41.05 6.26
CA PRO A 68 11.44 -41.96 5.65
C PRO A 68 10.91 -43.34 5.31
N ALA A 69 9.76 -43.73 5.88
CA ALA A 69 9.11 -45.01 5.63
C ALA A 69 8.22 -45.06 4.38
N THR A 70 8.03 -43.95 3.67
CA THR A 70 7.19 -43.88 2.46
C THR A 70 7.83 -44.62 1.30
N PRO A 71 7.09 -45.48 0.52
CA PRO A 71 7.64 -46.17 -0.64
C PRO A 71 8.20 -45.26 -1.71
N ALA A 72 9.24 -45.70 -2.43
CA ALA A 72 9.98 -44.89 -3.40
C ALA A 72 9.09 -44.21 -4.47
N PRO A 73 8.09 -44.88 -5.11
CA PRO A 73 7.23 -44.23 -6.08
C PRO A 73 6.36 -43.12 -5.50
N GLU A 74 5.87 -43.30 -4.28
CA GLU A 74 5.06 -42.29 -3.59
C GLU A 74 5.91 -41.05 -3.21
N ARG A 75 7.17 -41.27 -2.83
CA ARG A 75 8.13 -40.16 -2.58
C ARG A 75 8.35 -39.30 -3.81
N LEU A 76 8.46 -39.91 -5.00
CA LEU A 76 8.69 -39.18 -6.25
C LEU A 76 7.49 -38.29 -6.61
N ILE A 77 6.29 -38.82 -6.48
CA ILE A 77 5.04 -38.07 -6.69
C ILE A 77 4.96 -36.90 -5.72
N ALA A 78 5.19 -37.17 -4.45
CA ALA A 78 5.14 -36.14 -3.42
C ALA A 78 6.23 -35.10 -3.55
N ALA A 79 7.44 -35.47 -3.98
CA ALA A 79 8.50 -34.51 -4.28
C ALA A 79 8.11 -33.57 -5.44
N ARG A 80 7.44 -34.11 -6.47
CA ARG A 80 6.92 -33.31 -7.59
C ARG A 80 5.81 -32.34 -7.14
N GLU A 81 4.89 -32.80 -6.31
CA GLU A 81 3.85 -31.94 -5.72
C GLU A 81 4.44 -30.84 -4.83
N ALA A 82 5.45 -31.18 -4.01
CA ALA A 82 6.18 -30.24 -3.19
C ALA A 82 6.90 -29.17 -4.02
N ALA A 83 7.56 -29.59 -5.09
CA ALA A 83 8.23 -28.67 -5.99
C ALA A 83 7.23 -27.72 -6.68
N ALA A 84 6.10 -28.24 -7.16
CA ALA A 84 5.04 -27.42 -7.75
C ALA A 84 4.46 -26.43 -6.74
N PHE A 85 4.21 -26.88 -5.50
CA PHE A 85 3.73 -26.02 -4.42
C PHE A 85 4.72 -24.91 -4.09
N MET A 86 6.00 -25.21 -3.90
CA MET A 86 7.03 -24.22 -3.63
C MET A 86 7.18 -23.22 -4.78
N THR A 87 7.13 -23.69 -6.02
CA THR A 87 7.15 -22.82 -7.20
C THR A 87 5.98 -21.85 -7.19
N LEU A 88 4.76 -22.33 -6.88
CA LEU A 88 3.58 -21.47 -6.80
C LEU A 88 3.72 -20.41 -5.69
N VAL A 89 4.21 -20.79 -4.51
CA VAL A 89 4.43 -19.86 -3.39
C VAL A 89 5.45 -18.78 -3.78
N VAL A 90 6.54 -19.16 -4.45
CA VAL A 90 7.57 -18.21 -4.93
C VAL A 90 7.00 -17.24 -5.97
N ILE A 91 6.19 -17.74 -6.91
CA ILE A 91 5.53 -16.88 -7.93
C ILE A 91 4.59 -15.88 -7.24
N LEU A 92 3.77 -16.33 -6.30
CA LEU A 92 2.83 -15.47 -5.57
C LEU A 92 3.59 -14.42 -4.72
N ALA A 93 4.66 -14.82 -4.05
CA ALA A 93 5.50 -13.89 -3.29
C ALA A 93 6.16 -12.84 -4.20
N GLY A 94 6.66 -13.26 -5.36
CA GLY A 94 7.18 -12.35 -6.40
C GLY A 94 6.12 -11.36 -6.90
N ALA A 95 4.91 -11.82 -7.15
CA ALA A 95 3.80 -10.95 -7.54
C ALA A 95 3.47 -9.90 -6.47
N ILE A 96 3.44 -10.28 -5.20
CA ILE A 96 3.23 -9.35 -4.07
C ILE A 96 4.34 -8.30 -4.03
N MET A 97 5.62 -8.69 -4.21
CA MET A 97 6.74 -7.75 -4.25
C MET A 97 6.61 -6.74 -5.40
N ILE A 98 6.26 -7.20 -6.60
CA ILE A 98 6.07 -6.32 -7.76
C ILE A 98 4.95 -5.31 -7.48
N LEU A 99 3.80 -5.77 -6.97
CA LEU A 99 2.67 -4.90 -6.62
C LEU A 99 3.04 -3.89 -5.54
N ALA A 100 3.84 -4.28 -4.53
CA ALA A 100 4.33 -3.38 -3.49
C ALA A 100 5.23 -2.27 -4.06
N VAL A 101 6.12 -2.60 -5.00
CA VAL A 101 6.96 -1.61 -5.68
C VAL A 101 6.12 -0.64 -6.52
N VAL A 102 5.09 -1.14 -7.19
CA VAL A 102 4.15 -0.31 -7.96
C VAL A 102 3.40 0.64 -7.04
N ASP A 103 2.84 0.16 -5.90
CA ASP A 103 2.15 1.02 -4.91
C ASP A 103 3.08 2.10 -4.35
N LEU A 104 4.34 1.74 -4.03
CA LEU A 104 5.33 2.70 -3.54
C LEU A 104 5.65 3.78 -4.57
N ARG A 105 5.75 3.43 -5.86
CA ARG A 105 5.94 4.41 -6.95
C ARG A 105 4.76 5.36 -7.07
N HIS A 106 3.53 4.85 -6.99
CA HIS A 106 2.32 5.67 -7.00
C HIS A 106 2.25 6.62 -5.81
N LEU A 107 2.59 6.15 -4.61
CA LEU A 107 2.66 6.97 -3.41
C LEU A 107 3.68 8.11 -3.54
N ARG A 108 4.89 7.81 -4.03
CA ARG A 108 5.92 8.83 -4.27
C ARG A 108 5.47 9.88 -5.28
N ALA A 109 4.87 9.44 -6.40
CA ALA A 109 4.34 10.36 -7.42
C ALA A 109 3.23 11.27 -6.86
N ALA A 110 2.33 10.73 -6.03
CA ALA A 110 1.28 11.52 -5.37
C ALA A 110 1.86 12.54 -4.38
N GLN A 111 2.88 12.16 -3.59
CA GLN A 111 3.57 13.07 -2.67
C GLN A 111 4.27 14.23 -3.40
N HIS A 112 4.92 13.95 -4.54
CA HIS A 112 5.55 15.00 -5.34
C HIS A 112 4.53 15.99 -5.90
N ARG A 113 3.36 15.52 -6.36
CA ARG A 113 2.29 16.41 -6.83
C ARG A 113 1.74 17.27 -5.70
N GLY A 114 1.44 16.68 -4.54
CA GLY A 114 0.94 17.44 -3.39
C GLY A 114 1.93 18.51 -2.89
N ARG A 115 3.24 18.23 -2.91
CA ARG A 115 4.25 19.22 -2.59
C ARG A 115 4.27 20.36 -3.61
N ALA A 116 4.22 20.06 -4.91
CA ALA A 116 4.20 21.07 -5.95
C ALA A 116 2.98 21.99 -5.85
N GLU A 117 1.80 21.45 -5.55
CA GLU A 117 0.58 22.22 -5.30
C GLU A 117 0.70 23.11 -4.06
N MET A 118 1.27 22.58 -2.97
CA MET A 118 1.52 23.36 -1.76
C MET A 118 2.44 24.55 -2.03
N TYR A 119 3.53 24.36 -2.80
CA TYR A 119 4.42 25.48 -3.17
C TYR A 119 3.74 26.49 -4.07
N ARG A 120 2.91 26.08 -5.01
CA ARG A 120 2.11 27.00 -5.84
C ARG A 120 1.15 27.84 -5.00
N ASN A 121 0.44 27.20 -4.06
CA ASN A 121 -0.49 27.89 -3.18
C ASN A 121 0.23 28.88 -2.25
N LEU A 122 1.41 28.51 -1.73
CA LEU A 122 2.24 29.43 -0.92
C LEU A 122 2.74 30.63 -1.74
N ALA A 123 3.16 30.43 -2.99
CA ALA A 123 3.57 31.51 -3.87
C ALA A 123 2.40 32.48 -4.16
N ALA A 124 1.22 31.94 -4.47
CA ALA A 124 0.01 32.74 -4.69
C ALA A 124 -0.38 33.57 -3.45
N LEU A 125 -0.34 32.97 -2.25
CA LEU A 125 -0.58 33.68 -1.00
C LEU A 125 0.45 34.80 -0.74
N GLN A 126 1.71 34.57 -1.07
CA GLN A 126 2.75 35.61 -0.95
C GLN A 126 2.51 36.77 -1.89
N GLU A 127 2.10 36.51 -3.12
CA GLU A 127 1.76 37.58 -4.09
C GLU A 127 0.53 38.38 -3.62
N GLU A 128 -0.49 37.71 -3.10
CA GLU A 128 -1.66 38.39 -2.55
C GLU A 128 -1.33 39.25 -1.35
N LEU A 129 -0.46 38.79 -0.44
CA LEU A 129 0.01 39.57 0.69
C LEU A 129 0.85 40.77 0.26
N ARG A 130 1.69 40.66 -0.80
CA ARG A 130 2.43 41.78 -1.36
C ARG A 130 1.50 42.81 -2.00
N ALA A 131 0.52 42.36 -2.76
CA ALA A 131 -0.49 43.21 -3.36
C ALA A 131 -1.29 43.98 -2.29
N ARG A 132 -1.72 43.32 -1.22
CA ARG A 132 -2.40 44.01 -0.09
C ARG A 132 -1.51 45.03 0.61
N LYS A 133 -0.23 44.72 0.85
CA LYS A 133 0.70 45.65 1.43
C LYS A 133 0.95 46.90 0.52
N ALA A 134 1.07 46.67 -0.78
CA ALA A 134 1.23 47.77 -1.74
C ALA A 134 -0.02 48.68 -1.79
N ALA A 135 -1.24 48.04 -1.78
CA ALA A 135 -2.46 48.81 -1.76
C ALA A 135 -2.64 49.63 -0.45
N SER A 136 -2.26 49.07 0.69
CA SER A 136 -2.32 49.78 1.97
C SER A 136 -1.29 50.90 2.05
N ALA A 137 -0.11 50.74 1.46
CA ALA A 137 0.92 51.79 1.38
C ALA A 137 0.47 52.96 0.48
N ALA A 138 -0.14 52.65 -0.66
CA ALA A 138 -0.69 53.68 -1.57
C ALA A 138 -1.86 54.45 -0.94
N SER A 139 -2.65 53.83 -0.07
CA SER A 139 -3.74 54.51 0.65
C SER A 139 -3.23 55.38 1.84
N ALA A 140 -2.01 55.16 2.30
CA ALA A 140 -1.42 55.92 3.40
C ALA A 140 -0.63 57.17 2.94
N GLU A 141 -0.48 57.39 1.61
CA GLU A 141 0.19 58.55 1.08
C GLU A 141 -0.68 59.80 1.25
N PRO A 142 -0.23 60.83 1.99
CA PRO A 142 -1.06 62.03 2.23
C PRO A 142 -1.32 62.75 0.90
N PRO A 143 -2.51 63.39 0.74
CA PRO A 143 -2.86 64.13 -0.48
C PRO A 143 -1.82 65.22 -0.75
N PRO A 144 -1.44 65.44 -2.03
CA PRO A 144 -0.47 66.46 -2.37
C PRO A 144 -0.92 67.84 -1.85
N SER A 145 -0.06 68.49 -1.08
CA SER A 145 -0.34 69.82 -0.55
C SER A 145 -0.69 70.75 -1.68
N PRO A 146 -1.76 71.55 -1.59
CA PRO A 146 -2.10 72.54 -2.62
C PRO A 146 -0.92 73.55 -2.76
N LYS A 147 -0.42 73.65 -3.97
CA LYS A 147 0.58 74.72 -4.33
C LYS A 147 -0.13 76.07 -4.32
N GLU A 148 0.17 76.86 -3.33
CA GLU A 148 -0.10 78.34 -3.38
C GLU A 148 0.69 79.03 -4.47
#